data_953ccdfe5573b23cf3c333d0dbfcaff8
#
_entry.id   953ccdfe5573b23cf3c333d0dbfcaff8
#
_cell.length_a   1.000
_cell.length_b   1.000
_cell.length_c   1.000
_cell.angle_alpha   90.00
_cell.angle_beta   90.00
_cell.angle_gamma   90.00
#
_symmetry.space_group_name_H-M   'P 1'
#
loop_
_entity.id
_entity.type
_entity.pdbx_description
1 polymer ?
#
loop_
_entity_poly.entity_id
_entity_poly.type
_entity_poly.pdbx_seq_one_letter_code
_entity_poly.pdbx_strand_id
1 'polypeptide(L)'
;PRFFGRSAIAQEYGAWDIEILAEINNAPRLTHDDIRREAERYRASGADVIDIGCTPGLAFPGLGDVVRELVDVGMRVSVDTFDVDEIRTAVRAGASVVLSVNRSNLDIANELSASEVRWVAVPDLGGPIETLEPTIAKLDEWGVSYLIDPILEPIGMGFMASLERYANARRRWPDAEMLMGIGNL
;
A
#
# COMPACT_ATOMS: atom_id res chain seq x y z
N PRO A 1 -23.38 -6.11 3.61
CA PRO A 1 -22.23 -5.22 3.41
C PRO A 1 -21.23 -5.87 2.47
N ARG A 2 -20.71 -5.09 1.54
CA ARG A 2 -19.75 -5.51 0.51
C ARG A 2 -18.29 -5.56 1.04
N PHE A 3 -18.06 -5.85 2.31
CA PHE A 3 -16.82 -5.44 2.96
C PHE A 3 -15.91 -6.58 3.38
N PHE A 4 -16.28 -7.81 3.07
CA PHE A 4 -15.47 -8.96 3.44
C PHE A 4 -14.96 -9.64 2.17
N GLY A 5 -13.70 -9.33 1.84
CA GLY A 5 -13.02 -9.93 0.72
C GLY A 5 -13.26 -9.22 -0.63
N ARG A 6 -12.71 -9.80 -1.68
CA ARG A 6 -12.70 -9.30 -3.07
C ARG A 6 -14.03 -9.50 -3.81
N SER A 7 -14.92 -10.31 -3.28
CA SER A 7 -16.22 -10.58 -3.90
C SER A 7 -17.37 -9.90 -3.15
N ALA A 8 -18.39 -9.45 -3.90
CA ALA A 8 -19.62 -8.90 -3.33
C ALA A 8 -20.61 -9.99 -2.86
N ILE A 9 -20.22 -11.26 -2.91
CA ILE A 9 -21.05 -12.41 -2.52
C ILE A 9 -20.93 -12.56 -1.00
N ALA A 10 -22.06 -12.82 -0.33
CA ALA A 10 -22.08 -13.16 1.08
C ALA A 10 -21.23 -14.43 1.33
N GLN A 11 -20.25 -14.30 2.20
CA GLN A 11 -19.32 -15.37 2.55
C GLN A 11 -19.74 -16.01 3.86
N GLU A 12 -19.49 -17.29 4.03
CA GLU A 12 -19.56 -17.94 5.35
C GLU A 12 -18.46 -17.37 6.26
N TYR A 13 -18.68 -17.44 7.57
CA TYR A 13 -17.70 -16.97 8.54
C TYR A 13 -16.34 -17.65 8.34
N GLY A 14 -15.28 -16.86 8.19
CA GLY A 14 -13.92 -17.36 7.97
C GLY A 14 -13.56 -17.65 6.51
N ALA A 15 -14.51 -17.53 5.56
CA ALA A 15 -14.28 -17.74 4.13
C ALA A 15 -14.11 -16.42 3.36
N TRP A 16 -13.44 -15.44 3.97
CA TRP A 16 -13.25 -14.11 3.37
C TRP A 16 -12.09 -14.10 2.37
N ASP A 17 -12.34 -13.47 1.24
CA ASP A 17 -11.40 -13.28 0.15
C ASP A 17 -10.67 -11.93 0.33
N ILE A 18 -9.80 -11.85 1.34
CA ILE A 18 -9.00 -10.67 1.66
C ILE A 18 -7.64 -10.79 0.99
N GLU A 19 -7.21 -9.73 0.27
CA GLU A 19 -5.88 -9.66 -0.31
C GLU A 19 -4.83 -9.42 0.80
N ILE A 20 -3.78 -10.24 0.82
CA ILE A 20 -2.71 -10.18 1.82
C ILE A 20 -1.49 -9.54 1.19
N LEU A 21 -1.08 -8.40 1.74
CA LEU A 21 0.16 -7.72 1.41
C LEU A 21 1.18 -8.00 2.52
N ALA A 22 2.35 -8.53 2.14
CA ALA A 22 3.42 -8.87 3.08
C ALA A 22 4.65 -8.02 2.82
N GLU A 23 5.04 -7.24 3.83
CA GLU A 23 6.11 -6.25 3.73
C GLU A 23 7.47 -6.83 4.10
N ILE A 24 8.46 -6.58 3.24
CA ILE A 24 9.89 -6.76 3.51
C ILE A 24 10.43 -5.42 4.03
N ASN A 25 10.41 -5.27 5.33
CA ASN A 25 10.82 -4.06 6.03
C ASN A 25 12.31 -3.73 5.83
N ASN A 26 12.63 -2.44 5.71
CA ASN A 26 14.01 -1.95 5.58
C ASN A 26 14.79 -2.61 4.44
N ALA A 27 14.15 -2.87 3.31
CA ALA A 27 14.74 -3.54 2.16
C ALA A 27 16.08 -2.95 1.69
N PRO A 28 16.35 -1.62 1.77
CA PRO A 28 17.66 -1.05 1.42
C PRO A 28 18.85 -1.61 2.23
N ARG A 29 18.59 -2.24 3.37
CA ARG A 29 19.62 -2.84 4.25
C ARG A 29 19.89 -4.31 3.97
N LEU A 30 19.10 -4.92 3.10
CA LEU A 30 19.16 -6.33 2.75
C LEU A 30 19.92 -6.52 1.45
N THR A 31 20.48 -7.72 1.26
CA THR A 31 20.97 -8.10 -0.06
C THR A 31 19.80 -8.48 -0.98
N HIS A 32 19.99 -8.41 -2.31
CA HIS A 32 18.99 -8.88 -3.28
C HIS A 32 18.59 -10.34 -3.01
N ASP A 33 19.54 -11.20 -2.68
CA ASP A 33 19.27 -12.61 -2.33
C ASP A 33 18.41 -12.76 -1.07
N ASP A 34 18.60 -11.90 -0.07
CA ASP A 34 17.78 -11.91 1.14
C ASP A 34 16.35 -11.47 0.84
N ILE A 35 16.19 -10.40 0.06
CA ILE A 35 14.88 -9.90 -0.37
C ILE A 35 14.14 -10.97 -1.16
N ARG A 36 14.79 -11.60 -2.14
CA ARG A 36 14.19 -12.68 -2.95
C ARG A 36 13.74 -13.84 -2.10
N ARG A 37 14.60 -14.32 -1.19
CA ARG A 37 14.30 -15.44 -0.29
C ARG A 37 13.10 -15.12 0.61
N GLU A 38 13.03 -13.90 1.13
CA GLU A 38 11.91 -13.47 1.96
C GLU A 38 10.61 -13.34 1.15
N ALA A 39 10.67 -12.80 -0.06
CA ALA A 39 9.55 -12.74 -0.99
C ALA A 39 9.00 -14.13 -1.34
N GLU A 40 9.89 -15.10 -1.62
CA GLU A 40 9.51 -16.49 -1.88
C GLU A 40 8.82 -17.12 -0.65
N ARG A 41 9.33 -16.84 0.54
CA ARG A 41 8.76 -17.32 1.81
C ARG A 41 7.36 -16.74 2.02
N TYR A 42 7.17 -15.45 1.81
CA TYR A 42 5.87 -14.79 1.94
C TYR A 42 4.86 -15.31 0.92
N ARG A 43 5.26 -15.44 -0.35
CA ARG A 43 4.42 -16.04 -1.39
C ARG A 43 4.00 -17.47 -1.04
N ALA A 44 4.94 -18.30 -0.58
CA ALA A 44 4.65 -19.66 -0.15
C ALA A 44 3.72 -19.72 1.07
N SER A 45 3.69 -18.65 1.88
CA SER A 45 2.81 -18.51 3.04
C SER A 45 1.44 -17.91 2.70
N GLY A 46 1.18 -17.57 1.43
CA GLY A 46 -0.12 -17.09 0.96
C GLY A 46 -0.23 -15.58 0.77
N ALA A 47 0.89 -14.84 0.74
CA ALA A 47 0.85 -13.43 0.37
C ALA A 47 0.47 -13.27 -1.11
N ASP A 48 -0.44 -12.33 -1.39
CA ASP A 48 -0.88 -11.95 -2.73
C ASP A 48 0.02 -10.87 -3.34
N VAL A 49 0.56 -10.00 -2.50
CA VAL A 49 1.44 -8.88 -2.88
C VAL A 49 2.67 -8.88 -1.98
N ILE A 50 3.84 -8.73 -2.56
CA ILE A 50 5.10 -8.52 -1.84
C ILE A 50 5.38 -7.02 -1.80
N ASP A 51 5.47 -6.48 -0.60
CA ASP A 51 5.73 -5.07 -0.40
C ASP A 51 7.20 -4.81 -0.08
N ILE A 52 7.79 -3.90 -0.83
CA ILE A 52 9.19 -3.49 -0.64
C ILE A 52 9.21 -2.22 0.20
N GLY A 53 9.46 -2.38 1.50
CA GLY A 53 9.56 -1.28 2.46
C GLY A 53 10.89 -0.54 2.33
N CYS A 54 10.86 0.68 1.82
CA CYS A 54 12.01 1.58 1.79
C CYS A 54 12.26 2.19 3.17
N THR A 55 13.42 2.80 3.34
CA THR A 55 13.80 3.44 4.62
C THR A 55 13.98 4.94 4.40
N PRO A 56 13.19 5.80 5.05
CA PRO A 56 13.34 7.25 4.89
C PRO A 56 14.77 7.73 5.09
N GLY A 57 15.29 8.48 4.11
CA GLY A 57 16.66 9.02 4.14
C GLY A 57 17.78 8.04 3.81
N LEU A 58 17.45 6.80 3.47
CA LEU A 58 18.43 5.80 3.00
C LEU A 58 18.13 5.45 1.55
N ALA A 59 19.01 5.86 0.64
CA ALA A 59 18.86 5.57 -0.79
C ALA A 59 18.83 4.07 -1.08
N PHE A 60 17.99 3.67 -2.03
CA PHE A 60 17.90 2.28 -2.49
C PHE A 60 18.23 2.16 -3.99
N PRO A 61 19.51 2.22 -4.38
CA PRO A 61 19.91 2.18 -5.80
C PRO A 61 19.46 0.91 -6.54
N GLY A 62 19.34 -0.22 -5.82
CA GLY A 62 18.90 -1.51 -6.37
C GLY A 62 17.39 -1.71 -6.48
N LEU A 63 16.57 -0.73 -6.07
CA LEU A 63 15.11 -0.88 -6.00
C LEU A 63 14.49 -1.37 -7.30
N GLY A 64 14.87 -0.74 -8.43
CA GLY A 64 14.30 -1.11 -9.73
C GLY A 64 14.66 -2.53 -10.16
N ASP A 65 15.86 -3.01 -9.83
CA ASP A 65 16.31 -4.36 -10.19
C ASP A 65 15.58 -5.40 -9.33
N VAL A 66 15.45 -5.14 -8.02
CA VAL A 66 14.68 -5.98 -7.08
C VAL A 66 13.22 -6.10 -7.53
N VAL A 67 12.55 -4.98 -7.81
CA VAL A 67 11.15 -4.99 -8.25
C VAL A 67 11.01 -5.79 -9.55
N ARG A 68 11.87 -5.54 -10.53
CA ARG A 68 11.82 -6.25 -11.82
C ARG A 68 12.04 -7.75 -11.65
N GLU A 69 13.02 -8.17 -10.85
CA GLU A 69 13.28 -9.57 -10.57
C GLU A 69 12.05 -10.29 -10.00
N LEU A 70 11.38 -9.68 -9.03
CA LEU A 70 10.18 -10.26 -8.40
C LEU A 70 8.99 -10.31 -9.37
N VAL A 71 8.82 -9.26 -10.19
CA VAL A 71 7.77 -9.21 -11.22
C VAL A 71 8.01 -10.25 -12.31
N ASP A 72 9.25 -10.43 -12.76
CA ASP A 72 9.61 -11.40 -13.79
C ASP A 72 9.35 -12.86 -13.37
N VAL A 73 9.38 -13.15 -12.07
CA VAL A 73 8.99 -14.47 -11.54
C VAL A 73 7.49 -14.56 -11.17
N GLY A 74 6.69 -13.59 -11.62
CA GLY A 74 5.23 -13.59 -11.51
C GLY A 74 4.69 -13.17 -10.14
N MET A 75 5.46 -12.43 -9.35
CA MET A 75 4.97 -11.83 -8.12
C MET A 75 4.33 -10.47 -8.40
N ARG A 76 3.26 -10.16 -7.70
CA ARG A 76 2.76 -8.79 -7.63
C ARG A 76 3.58 -8.05 -6.58
N VAL A 77 4.03 -6.85 -6.92
CA VAL A 77 4.93 -6.07 -6.06
C VAL A 77 4.31 -4.73 -5.75
N SER A 78 4.44 -4.31 -4.50
CA SER A 78 4.21 -2.95 -4.03
C SER A 78 5.52 -2.31 -3.55
N VAL A 79 5.52 -1.01 -3.43
CA VAL A 79 6.60 -0.24 -2.79
C VAL A 79 6.02 0.67 -1.73
N ASP A 80 6.61 0.66 -0.52
CA ASP A 80 6.26 1.58 0.56
C ASP A 80 7.35 2.66 0.70
N THR A 81 7.02 3.84 0.20
CA THR A 81 7.86 5.02 0.26
C THR A 81 7.09 6.30 -0.06
N PHE A 82 7.53 7.42 0.50
CA PHE A 82 7.09 8.77 0.11
C PHE A 82 8.04 9.45 -0.89
N ASP A 83 9.19 8.83 -1.17
CA ASP A 83 10.17 9.38 -2.11
C ASP A 83 9.69 9.20 -3.56
N VAL A 84 9.52 10.33 -4.26
CA VAL A 84 8.97 10.32 -5.64
C VAL A 84 9.90 9.66 -6.65
N ASP A 85 11.21 9.64 -6.43
CA ASP A 85 12.16 8.99 -7.33
C ASP A 85 12.18 7.47 -7.12
N GLU A 86 12.03 7.01 -5.87
CA GLU A 86 11.81 5.60 -5.56
C GLU A 86 10.49 5.11 -6.13
N ILE A 87 9.39 5.85 -5.95
CA ILE A 87 8.07 5.53 -6.55
C ILE A 87 8.21 5.38 -8.07
N ARG A 88 8.80 6.38 -8.73
CA ARG A 88 8.99 6.39 -10.19
C ARG A 88 9.80 5.18 -10.65
N THR A 89 10.86 4.86 -9.92
CA THR A 89 11.74 3.72 -10.20
C THR A 89 11.00 2.39 -10.07
N ALA A 90 10.27 2.20 -8.96
CA ALA A 90 9.52 0.98 -8.71
C ALA A 90 8.39 0.76 -9.73
N VAL A 91 7.62 1.80 -10.05
CA VAL A 91 6.52 1.73 -11.03
C VAL A 91 7.06 1.40 -12.44
N ARG A 92 8.15 2.03 -12.85
CA ARG A 92 8.81 1.69 -14.14
C ARG A 92 9.37 0.28 -14.18
N ALA A 93 9.69 -0.30 -13.04
CA ALA A 93 10.14 -1.67 -12.92
C ALA A 93 9.00 -2.70 -12.83
N GLY A 94 7.73 -2.25 -12.71
CA GLY A 94 6.54 -3.10 -12.73
C GLY A 94 5.80 -3.20 -11.39
N ALA A 95 6.11 -2.36 -10.40
CA ALA A 95 5.30 -2.29 -9.19
C ALA A 95 3.85 -1.91 -9.54
N SER A 96 2.89 -2.63 -8.96
CA SER A 96 1.45 -2.49 -9.25
C SER A 96 0.68 -1.77 -8.14
N VAL A 97 1.31 -1.54 -6.98
CA VAL A 97 0.75 -0.81 -5.85
C VAL A 97 1.82 0.12 -5.28
N VAL A 98 1.45 1.31 -4.89
CA VAL A 98 2.32 2.29 -4.20
C VAL A 98 1.71 2.64 -2.84
N LEU A 99 2.44 2.36 -1.79
CA LEU A 99 2.25 2.82 -0.44
C LEU A 99 3.32 3.91 -0.18
N SER A 100 3.07 5.16 0.13
CA SER A 100 1.79 5.77 0.41
C SER A 100 1.69 7.09 -0.36
N VAL A 101 0.48 7.60 -0.60
CA VAL A 101 0.29 8.91 -1.22
C VAL A 101 -0.56 9.81 -0.34
N ASN A 102 -0.11 11.07 -0.17
CA ASN A 102 -0.85 12.16 0.46
C ASN A 102 -0.47 13.49 -0.20
N ARG A 103 -0.90 14.62 0.35
CA ARG A 103 -0.63 15.93 -0.25
C ARG A 103 0.85 16.24 -0.48
N SER A 104 1.77 15.60 0.23
CA SER A 104 3.22 15.91 0.12
C SER A 104 3.85 15.35 -1.16
N ASN A 105 3.29 14.27 -1.74
CA ASN A 105 3.82 13.60 -2.92
C ASN A 105 2.75 13.30 -3.99
N LEU A 106 1.57 13.90 -3.88
CA LEU A 106 0.39 13.58 -4.68
C LEU A 106 0.63 13.70 -6.20
N ASP A 107 1.43 14.67 -6.64
CA ASP A 107 1.66 14.94 -8.06
C ASP A 107 2.28 13.76 -8.81
N ILE A 108 2.97 12.85 -8.12
CA ILE A 108 3.53 11.64 -8.74
C ILE A 108 2.43 10.70 -9.25
N ALA A 109 1.26 10.68 -8.60
CA ALA A 109 0.13 9.88 -9.08
C ALA A 109 -0.43 10.40 -10.40
N ASN A 110 -0.43 11.73 -10.60
CA ASN A 110 -0.80 12.33 -11.88
C ASN A 110 0.27 12.08 -12.95
N GLU A 111 1.55 12.23 -12.62
CA GLU A 111 2.67 11.93 -13.54
C GLU A 111 2.59 10.50 -14.08
N LEU A 112 2.23 9.56 -13.22
CA LEU A 112 2.19 8.12 -13.53
C LEU A 112 0.76 7.61 -13.81
N SER A 113 -0.20 8.48 -14.08
CA SER A 113 -1.62 8.14 -14.29
C SER A 113 -1.87 7.19 -15.47
N ALA A 114 -0.96 7.15 -16.45
CA ALA A 114 -1.02 6.19 -17.55
C ALA A 114 -0.59 4.77 -17.17
N SER A 115 -0.06 4.57 -15.97
CA SER A 115 0.34 3.27 -15.46
C SER A 115 -0.83 2.60 -14.71
N GLU A 116 -0.95 1.27 -14.81
CA GLU A 116 -1.98 0.50 -14.10
C GLU A 116 -1.60 0.28 -12.62
N VAL A 117 -1.32 1.37 -11.92
CA VAL A 117 -0.90 1.37 -10.51
C VAL A 117 -2.07 1.71 -9.61
N ARG A 118 -2.21 1.00 -8.50
CA ARG A 118 -3.13 1.34 -7.41
C ARG A 118 -2.38 2.13 -6.34
N TRP A 119 -2.94 3.25 -5.94
CA TRP A 119 -2.35 4.15 -4.96
C TRP A 119 -3.00 3.96 -3.60
N VAL A 120 -2.21 3.88 -2.54
CA VAL A 120 -2.74 3.85 -1.18
C VAL A 120 -2.73 5.26 -0.61
N ALA A 121 -3.92 5.86 -0.55
CA ALA A 121 -4.11 7.20 0.01
C ALA A 121 -4.09 7.13 1.54
N VAL A 122 -3.22 7.91 2.16
CA VAL A 122 -3.07 8.02 3.61
C VAL A 122 -3.33 9.45 4.09
N PRO A 123 -3.75 9.66 5.34
CA PRO A 123 -3.79 11.00 5.93
C PRO A 123 -2.43 11.68 5.89
N ASP A 124 -2.41 13.00 5.91
CA ASP A 124 -1.15 13.72 6.12
C ASP A 124 -0.53 13.31 7.46
N LEU A 125 0.78 13.28 7.52
CA LEU A 125 1.53 12.86 8.70
C LEU A 125 1.08 13.66 9.94
N GLY A 126 0.56 12.95 10.95
CA GLY A 126 0.01 13.56 12.16
C GLY A 126 -1.29 14.35 11.95
N GLY A 127 -1.86 14.31 10.75
CA GLY A 127 -3.12 14.98 10.41
C GLY A 127 -4.35 14.14 10.72
N PRO A 128 -5.54 14.79 10.80
CA PRO A 128 -6.80 14.11 10.95
C PRO A 128 -7.23 13.42 9.66
N ILE A 129 -8.22 12.52 9.76
CA ILE A 129 -8.74 11.73 8.61
C ILE A 129 -9.25 12.62 7.47
N GLU A 130 -9.70 13.83 7.76
CA GLU A 130 -10.20 14.80 6.78
C GLU A 130 -9.13 15.24 5.79
N THR A 131 -7.84 15.08 6.11
CA THR A 131 -6.74 15.38 5.17
C THR A 131 -6.71 14.45 3.96
N LEU A 132 -7.43 13.32 4.01
CA LEU A 132 -7.64 12.45 2.86
C LEU A 132 -8.54 13.07 1.78
N GLU A 133 -9.48 13.95 2.14
CA GLU A 133 -10.45 14.48 1.17
C GLU A 133 -9.82 15.14 -0.06
N PRO A 134 -8.90 16.11 0.10
CA PRO A 134 -8.29 16.73 -1.07
C PRO A 134 -7.42 15.75 -1.87
N THR A 135 -6.80 14.77 -1.21
CA THR A 135 -6.02 13.72 -1.87
C THR A 135 -6.93 12.84 -2.73
N ILE A 136 -8.02 12.32 -2.16
CA ILE A 136 -8.99 11.48 -2.85
C ILE A 136 -9.65 12.24 -4.01
N ALA A 137 -10.05 13.50 -3.78
CA ALA A 137 -10.67 14.32 -4.83
C ALA A 137 -9.76 14.49 -6.06
N LYS A 138 -8.44 14.60 -5.83
CA LYS A 138 -7.48 14.68 -6.94
C LYS A 138 -7.25 13.34 -7.63
N LEU A 139 -7.18 12.24 -6.89
CA LEU A 139 -7.07 10.90 -7.47
C LEU A 139 -8.31 10.58 -8.34
N ASP A 140 -9.51 10.95 -7.88
CA ASP A 140 -10.76 10.83 -8.64
C ASP A 140 -10.73 11.72 -9.91
N GLU A 141 -10.28 12.98 -9.78
CA GLU A 141 -10.15 13.92 -10.93
C GLU A 141 -9.22 13.35 -12.02
N TRP A 142 -8.15 12.68 -11.63
CA TRP A 142 -7.18 12.09 -12.56
C TRP A 142 -7.59 10.69 -13.03
N GLY A 143 -8.64 10.10 -12.45
CA GLY A 143 -9.14 8.77 -12.80
C GLY A 143 -8.19 7.64 -12.45
N VAL A 144 -7.32 7.83 -11.46
CA VAL A 144 -6.39 6.79 -11.01
C VAL A 144 -7.01 5.91 -9.92
N SER A 145 -6.66 4.62 -9.92
CA SER A 145 -7.18 3.65 -8.95
C SER A 145 -6.49 3.80 -7.60
N TYR A 146 -7.26 3.77 -6.52
CA TYR A 146 -6.70 3.90 -5.17
C TYR A 146 -7.41 3.02 -4.14
N LEU A 147 -6.72 2.81 -3.01
CA LEU A 147 -7.25 2.33 -1.73
C LEU A 147 -7.07 3.43 -0.69
N ILE A 148 -7.77 3.30 0.44
CA ILE A 148 -7.62 4.20 1.58
C ILE A 148 -7.01 3.43 2.75
N ASP A 149 -5.93 3.94 3.33
CA ASP A 149 -5.43 3.47 4.62
C ASP A 149 -5.54 4.59 5.67
N PRO A 150 -6.50 4.51 6.58
CA PRO A 150 -6.62 5.44 7.72
C PRO A 150 -5.49 5.37 8.73
N ILE A 151 -4.53 4.49 8.57
CA ILE A 151 -3.39 4.17 9.43
C ILE A 151 -3.81 3.52 10.75
N LEU A 152 -3.45 2.26 10.93
CA LEU A 152 -3.64 1.52 12.17
C LEU A 152 -2.46 1.77 13.11
N GLU A 153 -2.75 2.31 14.29
CA GLU A 153 -1.73 2.59 15.29
C GLU A 153 -1.51 1.38 16.21
N PRO A 154 -0.29 1.21 16.76
CA PRO A 154 0.01 0.14 17.69
C PRO A 154 -0.86 0.15 18.95
N ILE A 155 -1.02 -1.02 19.57
CA ILE A 155 -1.65 -1.16 20.89
C ILE A 155 -0.88 -0.30 21.90
N GLY A 156 -1.61 0.54 22.64
CA GLY A 156 -1.03 1.49 23.60
C GLY A 156 -0.56 2.82 23.00
N MET A 157 -0.55 2.97 21.67
CA MET A 157 -0.12 4.18 20.97
C MET A 157 -1.23 4.81 20.10
N GLY A 158 -2.49 4.56 20.42
CA GLY A 158 -3.62 5.14 19.67
C GLY A 158 -4.49 4.13 18.94
N PHE A 159 -4.33 2.84 19.17
CA PHE A 159 -5.08 1.75 18.52
C PHE A 159 -6.59 2.00 18.48
N MET A 160 -7.21 2.32 19.63
CA MET A 160 -8.68 2.54 19.69
C MET A 160 -9.10 3.74 18.83
N ALA A 161 -8.33 4.83 18.85
CA ALA A 161 -8.60 6.00 18.02
C ALA A 161 -8.43 5.67 16.52
N SER A 162 -7.50 4.79 16.15
CA SER A 162 -7.36 4.35 14.77
C SER A 162 -8.54 3.52 14.29
N LEU A 163 -9.13 2.66 15.14
CA LEU A 163 -10.36 1.93 14.79
C LEU A 163 -11.53 2.90 14.52
N GLU A 164 -11.63 3.98 15.28
CA GLU A 164 -12.61 5.04 15.01
C GLU A 164 -12.33 5.75 13.68
N ARG A 165 -11.06 5.98 13.33
CA ARG A 165 -10.68 6.53 12.01
C ARG A 165 -11.13 5.60 10.87
N TYR A 166 -10.91 4.29 10.99
CA TYR A 166 -11.40 3.31 10.00
C TYR A 166 -12.92 3.34 9.88
N ALA A 167 -13.64 3.39 11.00
CA ALA A 167 -15.10 3.49 11.00
C ALA A 167 -15.57 4.82 10.37
N ASN A 168 -14.90 5.92 10.63
CA ASN A 168 -15.16 7.23 10.01
C ASN A 168 -14.89 7.21 8.52
N ALA A 169 -13.74 6.68 8.10
CA ALA A 169 -13.40 6.52 6.69
C ALA A 169 -14.46 5.69 5.95
N ARG A 170 -14.91 4.57 6.52
CA ARG A 170 -15.95 3.73 5.93
C ARG A 170 -17.29 4.45 5.79
N ARG A 171 -17.67 5.31 6.75
CA ARG A 171 -18.89 6.12 6.65
C ARG A 171 -18.79 7.19 5.55
N ARG A 172 -17.60 7.77 5.40
CA ARG A 172 -17.35 8.86 4.46
C ARG A 172 -17.16 8.38 3.02
N TRP A 173 -16.47 7.27 2.86
CA TRP A 173 -16.20 6.61 1.57
C TRP A 173 -16.71 5.16 1.61
N PRO A 174 -18.03 4.96 1.52
CA PRO A 174 -18.65 3.65 1.77
C PRO A 174 -18.24 2.56 0.77
N ASP A 175 -17.89 2.95 -0.45
CA ASP A 175 -17.52 2.05 -1.53
C ASP A 175 -16.00 1.95 -1.77
N ALA A 176 -15.19 2.73 -1.04
CA ALA A 176 -13.74 2.67 -1.19
C ALA A 176 -13.17 1.36 -0.66
N GLU A 177 -12.21 0.80 -1.38
CA GLU A 177 -11.39 -0.29 -0.86
C GLU A 177 -10.46 0.25 0.22
N MET A 178 -10.20 -0.57 1.26
CA MET A 178 -9.36 -0.15 2.37
C MET A 178 -8.22 -1.13 2.60
N LEU A 179 -7.05 -0.57 2.90
CA LEU A 179 -5.91 -1.30 3.42
C LEU A 179 -5.88 -1.15 4.94
N MET A 180 -5.39 -2.16 5.65
CA MET A 180 -5.20 -2.13 7.10
C MET A 180 -3.83 -2.72 7.43
N GLY A 181 -2.91 -1.89 7.91
CA GLY A 181 -1.55 -2.27 8.28
C GLY A 181 -1.50 -3.01 9.62
N ILE A 182 -1.94 -4.27 9.67
CA ILE A 182 -1.96 -5.07 10.91
C ILE A 182 -0.57 -5.41 11.45
N GLY A 183 0.47 -5.29 10.64
CA GLY A 183 1.87 -5.46 11.08
C GLY A 183 2.32 -4.42 12.11
N ASN A 184 1.55 -3.34 12.31
CA ASN A 184 1.80 -2.32 13.33
C ASN A 184 1.36 -2.74 14.76
N LEU A 185 0.64 -3.84 14.91
CA LEU A 185 0.07 -4.29 16.19
C LEU A 185 1.09 -4.95 17.13
#